data_23b69c28dd6015cb5c4fdc9f4dcc467d
#
_entry.id   23b69c28dd6015cb5c4fdc9f4dcc467d
#
_cell.length_a   1.000
_cell.length_b   1.000
_cell.length_c   1.000
_cell.angle_alpha   90.00
_cell.angle_beta   90.00
_cell.angle_gamma   90.00
#
_symmetry.space_group_name_H-M   'P 1'
#
loop_
_entity.id
_entity.type
_entity.pdbx_description
1 polymer ?
#
loop_
_entity_poly.entity_id
_entity_poly.type
_entity_poly.pdbx_seq_one_letter_code
_entity_poly.pdbx_strand_id
1 'polypeptide(L)'
;NGSLTDLSGGFGVDFTCMAQGFSEATYVERQEELCALAEYNLPLLGLPDAQVVNTDAAKHLEGMSRQSVIFIDPARRDLKGRKTVLIGDCDPDVGRLHDLLMEKAEMVIVKLSPMLDISLALEQLPFVSEVHVVAVGGECKELLLVMKAGACSADARIICSNLPTGAASAWHTSFNFTRKEEEEAVCPIAAQVKNYLYEPNSVLMKAGAFRMVAARYGVEKLHPNSHLYTSDQWVKEFPGRQFRVLAQGGFGKREVRELLDSVKKANLTVRNFPNSVADLRKKLKLAEGGEDYLFATTLSEGEKSWILCRKVTEPVGGDNV
;
A
#
# COMPACT_ATOMS: atom_id res chain seq x y z
N ASN A 1 -8.35 24.67 14.45
CA ASN A 1 -9.15 25.73 13.86
C ASN A 1 -9.17 25.51 12.33
N GLY A 2 -10.33 25.62 11.70
CA GLY A 2 -10.52 25.41 10.27
C GLY A 2 -11.86 24.73 9.99
N SER A 3 -12.19 24.60 8.70
CA SER A 3 -13.42 23.95 8.24
C SER A 3 -13.11 22.68 7.44
N LEU A 4 -13.94 21.65 7.67
CA LEU A 4 -13.91 20.38 6.94
C LEU A 4 -15.24 20.18 6.23
N THR A 5 -15.20 19.79 4.97
CA THR A 5 -16.36 19.23 4.28
C THR A 5 -16.03 17.84 3.75
N ASP A 6 -16.80 16.84 4.15
CA ASP A 6 -16.78 15.50 3.55
C ASP A 6 -17.89 15.44 2.49
N LEU A 7 -17.49 15.30 1.22
CA LEU A 7 -18.41 15.25 0.08
C LEU A 7 -18.97 13.83 -0.20
N SER A 8 -18.63 12.85 0.63
CA SER A 8 -18.96 11.42 0.44
C SER A 8 -19.30 10.74 1.75
N GLY A 9 -20.05 11.40 2.61
CA GLY A 9 -20.27 11.06 4.01
C GLY A 9 -20.51 9.59 4.37
N GLY A 10 -21.32 8.87 3.58
CA GLY A 10 -21.57 7.44 3.76
C GLY A 10 -22.05 7.11 5.17
N PHE A 11 -21.44 6.13 5.84
CA PHE A 11 -21.75 5.81 7.25
C PHE A 11 -21.09 6.78 8.26
N GLY A 12 -20.36 7.81 7.82
CA GLY A 12 -19.78 8.84 8.68
C GLY A 12 -18.53 8.41 9.46
N VAL A 13 -17.92 7.28 9.16
CA VAL A 13 -16.77 6.75 9.92
C VAL A 13 -15.55 7.66 9.75
N ASP A 14 -15.14 7.94 8.52
CA ASP A 14 -14.01 8.83 8.24
C ASP A 14 -14.31 10.26 8.71
N PHE A 15 -15.53 10.75 8.43
CA PHE A 15 -15.99 12.06 8.87
C PHE A 15 -15.86 12.23 10.38
N THR A 16 -16.37 11.28 11.17
CA THR A 16 -16.33 11.35 12.63
C THR A 16 -14.91 11.45 13.18
N CYS A 17 -13.99 10.69 12.60
CA CYS A 17 -12.59 10.73 13.02
C CYS A 17 -11.90 12.07 12.66
N MET A 18 -12.16 12.60 11.47
CA MET A 18 -11.53 13.84 11.00
C MET A 18 -12.15 15.09 11.66
N ALA A 19 -13.47 15.16 11.77
CA ALA A 19 -14.21 16.34 12.21
C ALA A 19 -13.83 16.81 13.62
N GLN A 20 -13.35 15.93 14.49
CA GLN A 20 -12.87 16.29 15.84
C GLN A 20 -11.71 17.31 15.82
N GLY A 21 -10.96 17.41 14.71
CA GLY A 21 -9.85 18.36 14.55
C GLY A 21 -10.25 19.74 14.02
N PHE A 22 -11.53 19.95 13.69
CA PHE A 22 -12.02 21.16 13.02
C PHE A 22 -13.06 21.90 13.87
N SER A 23 -13.12 23.23 13.69
CA SER A 23 -14.14 24.08 14.34
C SER A 23 -15.48 24.05 13.63
N GLU A 24 -15.48 23.77 12.34
CA GLU A 24 -16.66 23.64 11.51
C GLU A 24 -16.54 22.34 10.69
N ALA A 25 -17.59 21.54 10.68
CA ALA A 25 -17.60 20.28 9.94
C ALA A 25 -18.93 20.07 9.23
N THR A 26 -18.88 19.81 7.92
CA THR A 26 -20.04 19.55 7.08
C THR A 26 -19.94 18.15 6.48
N TYR A 27 -20.97 17.36 6.71
CA TYR A 27 -21.16 16.02 6.15
C TYR A 27 -22.15 16.12 4.99
N VAL A 28 -21.76 15.69 3.81
CA VAL A 28 -22.60 15.71 2.59
C VAL A 28 -22.82 14.30 2.09
N GLU A 29 -24.08 13.91 1.91
CA GLU A 29 -24.45 12.59 1.42
C GLU A 29 -25.77 12.69 0.60
N ARG A 30 -25.84 11.95 -0.50
CA ARG A 30 -27.02 11.96 -1.40
C ARG A 30 -28.15 11.05 -0.94
N GLN A 31 -27.85 10.02 -0.13
CA GLN A 31 -28.81 9.06 0.38
C GLN A 31 -29.47 9.60 1.66
N GLU A 32 -30.76 9.85 1.60
CA GLU A 32 -31.53 10.43 2.72
C GLU A 32 -31.46 9.57 3.99
N GLU A 33 -31.48 8.24 3.83
CA GLU A 33 -31.38 7.30 4.96
C GLU A 33 -30.05 7.41 5.70
N LEU A 34 -28.95 7.62 4.98
CA LEU A 34 -27.63 7.83 5.59
C LEU A 34 -27.51 9.17 6.27
N CYS A 35 -28.13 10.21 5.70
CA CYS A 35 -28.22 11.53 6.35
C CYS A 35 -28.99 11.45 7.67
N ALA A 36 -30.13 10.77 7.69
CA ALA A 36 -30.91 10.59 8.92
C ALA A 36 -30.14 9.82 10.01
N LEU A 37 -29.34 8.81 9.59
CA LEU A 37 -28.45 8.08 10.51
C LEU A 37 -27.32 9.00 11.03
N ALA A 38 -26.75 9.84 10.18
CA ALA A 38 -25.69 10.80 10.56
C ALA A 38 -26.24 11.85 11.54
N GLU A 39 -27.41 12.45 11.29
CA GLU A 39 -28.06 13.42 12.17
C GLU A 39 -28.31 12.84 13.58
N TYR A 40 -28.65 11.55 13.67
CA TYR A 40 -28.83 10.87 14.95
C TYR A 40 -27.51 10.53 15.64
N ASN A 41 -26.50 10.03 14.88
CA ASN A 41 -25.27 9.49 15.45
C ASN A 41 -24.22 10.54 15.77
N LEU A 42 -24.05 11.59 14.93
CA LEU A 42 -22.99 12.57 15.09
C LEU A 42 -23.00 13.29 16.45
N PRO A 43 -24.15 13.73 16.99
CA PRO A 43 -24.19 14.28 18.34
C PRO A 43 -23.74 13.29 19.43
N LEU A 44 -24.11 12.00 19.30
CA LEU A 44 -23.72 10.95 20.24
C LEU A 44 -22.22 10.62 20.16
N LEU A 45 -21.59 10.89 19.03
CA LEU A 45 -20.15 10.70 18.77
C LEU A 45 -19.31 11.96 19.08
N GLY A 46 -19.91 12.97 19.73
CA GLY A 46 -19.24 14.17 20.18
C GLY A 46 -19.14 15.29 19.14
N LEU A 47 -19.97 15.24 18.10
CA LEU A 47 -20.05 16.23 17.01
C LEU A 47 -21.45 16.87 16.92
N PRO A 48 -21.96 17.53 18.00
CA PRO A 48 -23.32 18.09 18.01
C PRO A 48 -23.52 19.25 17.04
N ASP A 49 -22.45 19.95 16.67
CA ASP A 49 -22.48 21.12 15.78
C ASP A 49 -22.16 20.78 14.33
N ALA A 50 -21.95 19.50 13.99
CA ALA A 50 -21.71 19.07 12.63
C ALA A 50 -22.95 19.27 11.76
N GLN A 51 -22.78 19.88 10.60
CA GLN A 51 -23.86 20.09 9.64
C GLN A 51 -24.03 18.84 8.76
N VAL A 52 -25.27 18.35 8.63
CA VAL A 52 -25.63 17.27 7.70
C VAL A 52 -26.39 17.89 6.53
N VAL A 53 -25.93 17.62 5.30
CA VAL A 53 -26.50 18.15 4.07
C VAL A 53 -26.85 17.00 3.14
N ASN A 54 -28.16 16.81 2.88
CA ASN A 54 -28.63 15.81 1.94
C ASN A 54 -28.64 16.37 0.51
N THR A 55 -27.56 16.12 -0.23
CA THR A 55 -27.42 16.56 -1.62
C THR A 55 -26.33 15.79 -2.36
N ASP A 56 -26.26 15.96 -3.67
CA ASP A 56 -25.16 15.45 -4.50
C ASP A 56 -23.86 16.22 -4.24
N ALA A 57 -22.73 15.52 -4.23
CA ALA A 57 -21.41 16.09 -3.97
C ALA A 57 -21.00 17.22 -4.92
N ALA A 58 -21.21 17.04 -6.23
CA ALA A 58 -20.86 18.05 -7.23
C ALA A 58 -21.73 19.31 -7.07
N LYS A 59 -23.03 19.11 -6.84
CA LYS A 59 -23.97 20.21 -6.59
C LYS A 59 -23.63 20.99 -5.33
N HIS A 60 -23.23 20.31 -4.25
CA HIS A 60 -22.80 20.98 -3.03
C HIS A 60 -21.53 21.80 -3.26
N LEU A 61 -20.55 21.17 -3.95
CA LEU A 61 -19.26 21.78 -4.28
C LEU A 61 -19.41 23.10 -5.06
N GLU A 62 -20.34 23.16 -6.02
CA GLU A 62 -20.61 24.37 -6.79
C GLU A 62 -21.07 25.55 -5.91
N GLY A 63 -21.92 25.29 -4.91
CA GLY A 63 -22.57 26.33 -4.07
C GLY A 63 -21.83 26.66 -2.77
N MET A 64 -20.88 25.82 -2.31
CA MET A 64 -20.24 26.00 -1.02
C MET A 64 -19.19 27.12 -1.00
N SER A 65 -18.95 27.67 0.18
CA SER A 65 -17.82 28.56 0.45
C SER A 65 -16.51 27.78 0.51
N ARG A 66 -15.37 28.48 0.39
CA ARG A 66 -14.04 27.86 0.49
C ARG A 66 -13.79 27.27 1.86
N GLN A 67 -13.22 26.07 1.91
CA GLN A 67 -12.94 25.29 3.11
C GLN A 67 -11.42 25.15 3.35
N SER A 68 -11.05 24.86 4.60
CA SER A 68 -9.67 24.47 4.89
C SER A 68 -9.37 23.10 4.31
N VAL A 69 -10.28 22.13 4.47
CA VAL A 69 -10.13 20.78 3.95
C VAL A 69 -11.42 20.29 3.31
N ILE A 70 -11.32 19.70 2.14
CA ILE A 70 -12.34 18.85 1.54
C ILE A 70 -11.84 17.40 1.55
N PHE A 71 -12.66 16.51 2.07
CA PHE A 71 -12.45 15.06 1.96
C PHE A 71 -13.46 14.46 0.97
N ILE A 72 -12.99 13.46 0.22
CA ILE A 72 -13.83 12.75 -0.73
C ILE A 72 -13.37 11.29 -0.88
N ASP A 73 -14.29 10.35 -0.68
CA ASP A 73 -14.13 8.89 -0.93
C ASP A 73 -15.10 8.48 -2.03
N PRO A 74 -14.73 8.66 -3.31
CA PRO A 74 -15.65 8.45 -4.40
C PRO A 74 -15.96 6.97 -4.58
N ALA A 75 -17.25 6.64 -4.63
CA ALA A 75 -17.73 5.28 -4.86
C ALA A 75 -17.36 4.81 -6.29
N ARG A 76 -17.06 3.54 -6.45
CA ARG A 76 -16.87 2.96 -7.78
C ARG A 76 -18.20 2.90 -8.52
N ARG A 77 -18.23 3.35 -9.77
CA ARG A 77 -19.35 3.04 -10.67
C ARG A 77 -19.23 1.57 -11.06
N ASP A 78 -20.33 0.84 -10.92
CA ASP A 78 -20.43 -0.59 -11.32
C ASP A 78 -20.38 -0.72 -12.85
N LEU A 79 -19.21 -0.56 -13.43
CA LEU A 79 -18.93 -0.84 -14.83
C LEU A 79 -18.59 -2.33 -14.94
N LYS A 80 -19.59 -3.13 -15.31
CA LYS A 80 -19.54 -4.59 -15.47
C LYS A 80 -18.17 -5.09 -15.98
N GLY A 81 -17.42 -5.77 -15.10
CA GLY A 81 -16.34 -6.66 -15.49
C GLY A 81 -14.96 -6.06 -15.77
N ARG A 82 -14.69 -4.78 -15.57
CA ARG A 82 -13.35 -4.19 -15.74
C ARG A 82 -12.49 -4.40 -14.48
N LYS A 83 -11.29 -4.95 -14.69
CA LYS A 83 -10.30 -5.18 -13.60
C LYS A 83 -9.52 -3.93 -13.20
N THR A 84 -9.43 -2.93 -14.06
CA THR A 84 -8.68 -1.70 -13.83
C THR A 84 -9.62 -0.61 -13.33
N VAL A 85 -9.30 -0.01 -12.20
CA VAL A 85 -10.02 1.12 -11.63
C VAL A 85 -9.30 2.39 -12.05
N LEU A 86 -9.99 3.25 -12.80
CA LEU A 86 -9.53 4.61 -13.13
C LEU A 86 -10.27 5.61 -12.25
N ILE A 87 -9.69 6.79 -12.03
CA ILE A 87 -10.35 7.88 -11.29
C ILE A 87 -11.66 8.28 -11.98
N GLY A 88 -11.71 8.32 -13.31
CA GLY A 88 -12.92 8.60 -14.08
C GLY A 88 -14.02 7.53 -13.97
N ASP A 89 -13.72 6.34 -13.44
CA ASP A 89 -14.70 5.29 -13.15
C ASP A 89 -15.36 5.45 -11.77
N CYS A 90 -15.01 6.50 -11.03
CA CYS A 90 -15.54 6.80 -9.70
C CYS A 90 -16.69 7.82 -9.76
N ASP A 91 -17.48 7.86 -8.70
CA ASP A 91 -18.59 8.82 -8.52
C ASP A 91 -18.52 9.41 -7.10
N PRO A 92 -18.30 10.73 -6.99
CA PRO A 92 -18.06 11.70 -8.05
C PRO A 92 -16.73 11.52 -8.80
N ASP A 93 -16.69 11.99 -10.06
CA ASP A 93 -15.50 11.95 -10.92
C ASP A 93 -14.53 13.07 -10.52
N VAL A 94 -13.58 12.72 -9.64
CA VAL A 94 -12.57 13.66 -9.12
C VAL A 94 -11.70 14.24 -10.24
N GLY A 95 -11.45 13.46 -11.32
CA GLY A 95 -10.68 13.92 -12.46
C GLY A 95 -11.33 15.10 -13.21
N ARG A 96 -12.66 15.16 -13.22
CA ARG A 96 -13.42 16.30 -13.79
C ARG A 96 -13.60 17.44 -12.80
N LEU A 97 -13.61 17.15 -11.51
CA LEU A 97 -13.90 18.14 -10.46
C LEU A 97 -12.61 18.77 -9.88
N HIS A 98 -11.41 18.35 -10.28
CA HIS A 98 -10.18 18.74 -9.62
C HIS A 98 -9.93 20.25 -9.55
N ASP A 99 -10.24 21.00 -10.61
CA ASP A 99 -10.08 22.46 -10.63
C ASP A 99 -11.04 23.13 -9.63
N LEU A 100 -12.31 22.73 -9.63
CA LEU A 100 -13.32 23.26 -8.72
C LEU A 100 -13.00 22.88 -7.27
N LEU A 101 -12.54 21.66 -7.01
CA LEU A 101 -12.09 21.23 -5.69
C LEU A 101 -10.95 22.13 -5.17
N MET A 102 -9.97 22.44 -6.02
CA MET A 102 -8.85 23.31 -5.66
C MET A 102 -9.25 24.78 -5.51
N GLU A 103 -10.29 25.25 -6.23
CA GLU A 103 -10.89 26.57 -5.98
C GLU A 103 -11.54 26.66 -4.61
N LYS A 104 -12.24 25.59 -4.21
CA LYS A 104 -13.08 25.54 -3.01
C LYS A 104 -12.36 25.05 -1.75
N ALA A 105 -11.09 24.62 -1.82
CA ALA A 105 -10.35 24.19 -0.65
C ALA A 105 -8.89 24.66 -0.65
N GLU A 106 -8.29 24.72 0.55
CA GLU A 106 -6.84 24.87 0.72
C GLU A 106 -6.14 23.53 0.50
N MET A 107 -6.79 22.45 0.95
CA MET A 107 -6.35 21.07 0.81
C MET A 107 -7.52 20.17 0.47
N VAL A 108 -7.32 19.25 -0.48
CA VAL A 108 -8.27 18.18 -0.80
C VAL A 108 -7.62 16.84 -0.51
N ILE A 109 -8.33 15.97 0.20
CA ILE A 109 -7.91 14.58 0.48
C ILE A 109 -8.86 13.65 -0.28
N VAL A 110 -8.30 12.89 -1.23
CA VAL A 110 -9.05 11.91 -2.02
C VAL A 110 -8.67 10.52 -1.55
N LYS A 111 -9.63 9.79 -1.00
CA LYS A 111 -9.44 8.39 -0.59
C LYS A 111 -9.80 7.47 -1.75
N LEU A 112 -8.91 6.54 -2.08
CA LEU A 112 -9.04 5.66 -3.23
C LEU A 112 -8.72 4.21 -2.86
N SER A 113 -9.30 3.31 -3.62
CA SER A 113 -9.00 1.88 -3.51
C SER A 113 -7.52 1.59 -3.78
N PRO A 114 -6.87 0.66 -3.03
CA PRO A 114 -5.52 0.22 -3.30
C PRO A 114 -5.36 -0.52 -4.65
N MET A 115 -6.46 -0.83 -5.35
CA MET A 115 -6.40 -1.40 -6.70
C MET A 115 -6.07 -0.38 -7.79
N LEU A 116 -6.19 0.92 -7.49
CA LEU A 116 -5.94 2.00 -8.45
C LEU A 116 -4.43 2.14 -8.72
N ASP A 117 -4.05 2.40 -9.97
CA ASP A 117 -2.66 2.65 -10.36
C ASP A 117 -2.25 4.08 -9.96
N ILE A 118 -1.20 4.20 -9.15
CA ILE A 118 -0.71 5.49 -8.64
C ILE A 118 -0.20 6.37 -9.78
N SER A 119 0.47 5.78 -10.78
CA SER A 119 1.02 6.54 -11.91
C SER A 119 -0.08 7.17 -12.74
N LEU A 120 -1.11 6.39 -13.07
CA LEU A 120 -2.28 6.90 -13.79
C LEU A 120 -3.05 7.94 -12.97
N ALA A 121 -3.13 7.79 -11.65
CA ALA A 121 -3.76 8.78 -10.79
C ALA A 121 -3.02 10.13 -10.82
N LEU A 122 -1.69 10.12 -10.73
CA LEU A 122 -0.86 11.32 -10.78
C LEU A 122 -0.88 11.99 -12.15
N GLU A 123 -1.10 11.25 -13.23
CA GLU A 123 -1.29 11.82 -14.59
C GLU A 123 -2.63 12.54 -14.74
N GLN A 124 -3.68 12.06 -14.04
CA GLN A 124 -5.04 12.61 -14.13
C GLN A 124 -5.31 13.75 -13.14
N LEU A 125 -4.53 13.85 -12.05
CA LEU A 125 -4.70 14.85 -11.00
C LEU A 125 -3.43 15.72 -10.88
N PRO A 126 -3.43 16.95 -11.41
CA PRO A 126 -2.22 17.79 -11.54
C PRO A 126 -1.72 18.41 -10.24
N PHE A 127 -2.54 18.45 -9.18
CA PHE A 127 -2.25 19.18 -7.93
C PHE A 127 -1.87 18.28 -6.75
N VAL A 128 -1.54 17.01 -6.99
CA VAL A 128 -1.17 16.08 -5.92
C VAL A 128 0.20 16.43 -5.35
N SER A 129 0.26 16.72 -4.05
CA SER A 129 1.49 16.96 -3.30
C SER A 129 2.02 15.69 -2.61
N GLU A 130 1.10 14.82 -2.17
CA GLU A 130 1.43 13.61 -1.41
C GLU A 130 0.52 12.45 -1.83
N VAL A 131 1.09 11.25 -1.86
CA VAL A 131 0.38 9.98 -2.03
C VAL A 131 0.68 9.11 -0.83
N HIS A 132 -0.31 8.84 0.01
CA HIS A 132 -0.17 7.92 1.13
C HIS A 132 -0.64 6.53 0.72
N VAL A 133 0.24 5.55 0.83
CA VAL A 133 -0.07 4.12 0.65
C VAL A 133 -0.18 3.52 2.03
N VAL A 134 -1.40 3.18 2.44
CA VAL A 134 -1.69 2.73 3.80
C VAL A 134 -2.00 1.23 3.82
N ALA A 135 -1.31 0.51 4.68
CA ALA A 135 -1.60 -0.89 4.98
C ALA A 135 -1.82 -1.10 6.48
N VAL A 136 -2.60 -2.10 6.82
CA VAL A 136 -2.80 -2.58 8.18
C VAL A 136 -2.46 -4.07 8.22
N GLY A 137 -1.53 -4.45 9.10
CA GLY A 137 -1.10 -5.85 9.21
C GLY A 137 -0.47 -6.42 7.93
N GLY A 138 0.13 -5.57 7.10
CA GLY A 138 0.75 -5.96 5.84
C GLY A 138 -0.20 -6.06 4.63
N GLU A 139 -1.47 -5.70 4.79
CA GLU A 139 -2.44 -5.63 3.70
C GLU A 139 -2.75 -4.17 3.35
N CYS A 140 -2.51 -3.76 2.08
CA CYS A 140 -2.86 -2.42 1.61
C CYS A 140 -4.37 -2.22 1.68
N LYS A 141 -4.80 -1.19 2.42
CA LYS A 141 -6.21 -0.88 2.66
C LYS A 141 -6.69 0.26 1.77
N GLU A 142 -5.89 1.31 1.60
CA GLU A 142 -6.29 2.50 0.89
C GLU A 142 -5.10 3.28 0.33
N LEU A 143 -5.40 4.18 -0.60
CA LEU A 143 -4.54 5.26 -1.07
C LEU A 143 -5.21 6.58 -0.70
N LEU A 144 -4.43 7.51 -0.11
CA LEU A 144 -4.90 8.89 0.10
C LEU A 144 -4.04 9.81 -0.77
N LEU A 145 -4.70 10.56 -1.65
CA LEU A 145 -4.05 11.60 -2.45
C LEU A 145 -4.33 12.95 -1.80
N VAL A 146 -3.28 13.66 -1.43
CA VAL A 146 -3.38 15.01 -0.88
C VAL A 146 -3.09 16.02 -1.98
N MET A 147 -4.08 16.85 -2.32
CA MET A 147 -3.97 17.89 -3.34
C MET A 147 -3.86 19.25 -2.65
N LYS A 148 -2.95 20.08 -3.14
CA LYS A 148 -2.72 21.46 -2.65
C LYS A 148 -2.48 22.40 -3.82
N ALA A 149 -2.94 23.64 -3.70
CA ALA A 149 -2.71 24.66 -4.71
C ALA A 149 -1.20 24.90 -4.93
N GLY A 150 -0.77 24.96 -6.18
CA GLY A 150 0.62 25.16 -6.56
C GLY A 150 1.49 23.89 -6.49
N ALA A 151 0.95 22.75 -6.05
CA ALA A 151 1.67 21.47 -6.13
C ALA A 151 1.75 20.97 -7.57
N CYS A 152 2.77 20.18 -7.84
CA CYS A 152 2.97 19.47 -9.10
C CYS A 152 3.00 17.96 -8.82
N SER A 153 2.10 17.20 -9.44
CA SER A 153 1.98 15.76 -9.22
C SER A 153 3.23 14.96 -9.66
N ALA A 154 4.05 15.53 -10.57
CA ALA A 154 5.33 14.93 -10.93
C ALA A 154 6.32 14.90 -9.75
N ASP A 155 6.22 15.87 -8.82
CA ASP A 155 7.05 15.98 -7.63
C ASP A 155 6.40 15.42 -6.37
N ALA A 156 5.24 14.77 -6.52
CA ALA A 156 4.47 14.24 -5.39
C ALA A 156 5.32 13.29 -4.54
N ARG A 157 5.28 13.48 -3.22
CA ARG A 157 5.93 12.59 -2.27
C ARG A 157 5.06 11.36 -2.01
N ILE A 158 5.61 10.19 -2.23
CA ILE A 158 4.95 8.91 -1.94
C ILE A 158 5.35 8.49 -0.53
N ILE A 159 4.37 8.26 0.33
CA ILE A 159 4.53 7.94 1.75
C ILE A 159 3.89 6.58 2.00
N CYS A 160 4.73 5.61 2.37
CA CYS A 160 4.32 4.23 2.63
C CYS A 160 4.20 4.01 4.14
N SER A 161 2.99 3.71 4.61
CA SER A 161 2.70 3.49 6.03
C SER A 161 2.10 2.09 6.22
N ASN A 162 2.78 1.24 6.98
CA ASN A 162 2.25 -0.06 7.37
C ASN A 162 1.95 -0.05 8.87
N LEU A 163 0.66 0.05 9.20
CA LEU A 163 0.19 0.07 10.58
C LEU A 163 0.11 -1.36 11.12
N PRO A 164 0.52 -1.57 12.37
CA PRO A 164 0.44 -2.86 12.99
C PRO A 164 -1.01 -3.27 13.36
N THR A 165 -1.24 -4.57 13.52
CA THR A 165 -2.47 -5.10 14.11
C THR A 165 -2.26 -5.36 15.59
N GLY A 166 -3.08 -4.74 16.45
CA GLY A 166 -3.06 -4.94 17.91
C GLY A 166 -2.18 -3.97 18.71
N ALA A 167 -2.34 -3.97 20.03
CA ALA A 167 -1.73 -3.01 20.96
C ALA A 167 -0.21 -3.15 21.16
N ALA A 168 0.42 -4.17 20.61
CA ALA A 168 1.80 -4.55 20.91
C ALA A 168 2.85 -3.95 19.96
N SER A 169 2.48 -3.20 18.93
CA SER A 169 3.45 -2.79 17.95
C SER A 169 3.61 -1.27 17.86
N ALA A 170 4.64 -0.81 18.52
CA ALA A 170 5.17 0.55 18.42
C ALA A 170 5.89 0.84 17.08
N TRP A 171 5.86 -0.06 16.10
CA TRP A 171 6.64 0.05 14.86
C TRP A 171 5.78 0.50 13.70
N HIS A 172 5.61 1.80 13.60
CA HIS A 172 5.14 2.46 12.40
C HIS A 172 6.32 2.56 11.42
N THR A 173 6.36 1.70 10.41
CA THR A 173 7.35 1.83 9.34
C THR A 173 6.88 2.89 8.36
N SER A 174 7.48 4.07 8.38
CA SER A 174 7.28 5.09 7.36
C SER A 174 8.45 5.07 6.39
N PHE A 175 8.16 4.91 5.11
CA PHE A 175 9.12 5.00 4.03
C PHE A 175 8.60 6.00 3.01
N ASN A 176 9.38 7.00 2.65
CA ASN A 176 8.93 8.02 1.71
C ASN A 176 9.99 8.28 0.64
N PHE A 177 9.52 8.65 -0.54
CA PHE A 177 10.34 8.97 -1.72
C PHE A 177 9.50 9.72 -2.76
N THR A 178 10.16 10.27 -3.77
CA THR A 178 9.54 10.79 -4.98
C THR A 178 9.79 9.84 -6.15
N ARG A 179 9.00 9.94 -7.22
CA ARG A 179 9.23 9.15 -8.45
C ARG A 179 10.62 9.39 -9.02
N LYS A 180 11.08 10.62 -8.99
CA LYS A 180 12.43 11.00 -9.44
C LYS A 180 13.52 10.30 -8.63
N GLU A 181 13.39 10.28 -7.30
CA GLU A 181 14.32 9.55 -6.42
C GLU A 181 14.33 8.04 -6.74
N GLU A 182 13.16 7.43 -7.01
CA GLU A 182 13.08 6.02 -7.43
C GLU A 182 13.78 5.76 -8.77
N GLU A 183 13.58 6.64 -9.76
CA GLU A 183 14.21 6.54 -11.09
C GLU A 183 15.72 6.70 -11.05
N GLU A 184 16.24 7.61 -10.22
CA GLU A 184 17.67 7.90 -10.06
C GLU A 184 18.39 6.95 -9.12
N ALA A 185 17.66 6.20 -8.27
CA ALA A 185 18.25 5.32 -7.29
C ALA A 185 19.07 4.18 -7.91
N VAL A 186 20.23 3.90 -7.33
CA VAL A 186 21.08 2.77 -7.75
C VAL A 186 20.52 1.48 -7.15
N CYS A 187 20.22 0.52 -8.02
CA CYS A 187 19.71 -0.79 -7.63
C CYS A 187 20.60 -1.88 -8.23
N PRO A 188 21.62 -2.35 -7.51
CA PRO A 188 22.49 -3.41 -7.97
C PRO A 188 21.71 -4.71 -8.18
N ILE A 189 22.05 -5.45 -9.21
CA ILE A 189 21.54 -6.80 -9.45
C ILE A 189 22.56 -7.80 -8.94
N ALA A 190 22.13 -8.70 -8.07
CA ALA A 190 22.98 -9.72 -7.49
C ALA A 190 23.35 -10.78 -8.54
N ALA A 191 24.63 -11.13 -8.59
CA ALA A 191 25.10 -12.25 -9.43
C ALA A 191 24.63 -13.61 -8.89
N GLN A 192 24.41 -13.71 -7.59
CA GLN A 192 23.95 -14.93 -6.90
C GLN A 192 23.12 -14.59 -5.67
N VAL A 193 22.37 -15.56 -5.17
CA VAL A 193 21.68 -15.46 -3.87
C VAL A 193 22.72 -15.49 -2.76
N LYS A 194 22.62 -14.56 -1.80
CA LYS A 194 23.53 -14.43 -0.68
C LYS A 194 22.91 -15.01 0.61
N ASN A 195 23.52 -14.75 1.76
CA ASN A 195 23.14 -15.33 3.05
C ASN A 195 21.74 -14.97 3.53
N TYR A 196 21.22 -13.81 3.13
CA TYR A 196 19.91 -13.31 3.54
C TYR A 196 19.06 -12.97 2.33
N LEU A 197 17.77 -13.27 2.44
CA LEU A 197 16.75 -12.95 1.43
C LEU A 197 15.71 -12.03 2.05
N TYR A 198 15.28 -11.02 1.29
CA TYR A 198 14.31 -10.03 1.73
C TYR A 198 13.17 -9.90 0.73
N GLU A 199 11.97 -9.72 1.26
CA GLU A 199 10.78 -9.42 0.49
C GLU A 199 10.12 -8.17 1.07
N PRO A 200 10.02 -7.06 0.32
CA PRO A 200 9.40 -5.83 0.78
C PRO A 200 7.95 -6.04 1.22
N ASN A 201 7.49 -5.22 2.16
CA ASN A 201 6.09 -5.23 2.57
C ASN A 201 5.16 -4.72 1.46
N SER A 202 3.85 -4.88 1.65
CA SER A 202 2.83 -4.58 0.65
C SER A 202 2.78 -3.11 0.23
N VAL A 203 3.06 -2.17 1.15
CA VAL A 203 3.03 -0.73 0.82
C VAL A 203 4.16 -0.33 -0.11
N LEU A 204 5.36 -0.89 0.08
CA LEU A 204 6.51 -0.65 -0.81
C LEU A 204 6.28 -1.28 -2.18
N MET A 205 5.71 -2.48 -2.21
CA MET A 205 5.33 -3.16 -3.44
C MET A 205 4.28 -2.37 -4.21
N LYS A 206 3.27 -1.85 -3.51
CA LYS A 206 2.20 -1.02 -4.11
C LYS A 206 2.72 0.33 -4.59
N ALA A 207 3.61 0.95 -3.83
CA ALA A 207 4.21 2.24 -4.15
C ALA A 207 5.23 2.18 -5.30
N GLY A 208 5.73 0.99 -5.64
CA GLY A 208 6.77 0.81 -6.66
C GLY A 208 8.18 1.19 -6.20
N ALA A 209 8.45 1.19 -4.87
CA ALA A 209 9.73 1.57 -4.27
C ALA A 209 10.81 0.50 -4.45
N PHE A 210 11.08 0.08 -5.68
CA PHE A 210 11.93 -1.09 -5.92
C PHE A 210 13.43 -0.78 -5.90
N ARG A 211 13.81 0.37 -6.46
CA ARG A 211 15.22 0.79 -6.51
C ARG A 211 15.60 1.51 -5.23
N MET A 212 14.72 2.38 -4.72
CA MET A 212 14.92 3.10 -3.47
C MET A 212 15.11 2.15 -2.27
N VAL A 213 14.39 1.02 -2.24
CA VAL A 213 14.60 -0.01 -1.21
C VAL A 213 16.02 -0.58 -1.30
N ALA A 214 16.50 -0.93 -2.49
CA ALA A 214 17.87 -1.42 -2.68
C ALA A 214 18.90 -0.39 -2.22
N ALA A 215 18.78 0.85 -2.68
CA ALA A 215 19.71 1.93 -2.36
C ALA A 215 19.74 2.27 -0.86
N ARG A 216 18.56 2.36 -0.22
CA ARG A 216 18.45 2.79 1.18
C ARG A 216 18.94 1.74 2.16
N TYR A 217 18.74 0.45 1.86
CA TYR A 217 19.09 -0.66 2.76
C TYR A 217 20.37 -1.39 2.32
N GLY A 218 21.04 -0.97 1.26
CA GLY A 218 22.29 -1.57 0.79
C GLY A 218 22.13 -3.04 0.39
N VAL A 219 20.98 -3.41 -0.18
CA VAL A 219 20.68 -4.77 -0.65
C VAL A 219 20.70 -4.83 -2.17
N GLU A 220 20.98 -6.02 -2.72
CA GLU A 220 21.00 -6.26 -4.16
C GLU A 220 19.73 -7.00 -4.59
N LYS A 221 19.18 -6.64 -5.74
CA LYS A 221 17.98 -7.26 -6.28
C LYS A 221 18.31 -8.52 -7.06
N LEU A 222 17.56 -9.62 -6.89
CA LEU A 222 17.84 -10.88 -7.58
C LEU A 222 17.53 -10.83 -9.08
N HIS A 223 16.54 -10.02 -9.49
CA HIS A 223 16.15 -9.84 -10.89
C HIS A 223 15.30 -8.57 -10.99
N PRO A 224 15.33 -7.81 -12.11
CA PRO A 224 14.53 -6.61 -12.29
C PRO A 224 13.04 -6.76 -11.93
N ASN A 225 12.46 -7.93 -12.16
CA ASN A 225 11.03 -8.19 -11.96
C ASN A 225 10.68 -9.10 -10.77
N SER A 226 11.66 -9.61 -10.00
CA SER A 226 11.37 -10.53 -8.88
C SER A 226 10.92 -9.82 -7.62
N HIS A 227 11.40 -8.60 -7.41
CA HIS A 227 11.22 -7.83 -6.18
C HIS A 227 11.61 -8.60 -4.90
N LEU A 228 12.61 -9.47 -5.06
CA LEU A 228 13.35 -10.12 -3.99
C LEU A 228 14.76 -9.55 -3.93
N TYR A 229 15.29 -9.38 -2.72
CA TYR A 229 16.60 -8.78 -2.48
C TYR A 229 17.45 -9.71 -1.63
N THR A 230 18.77 -9.51 -1.71
CA THR A 230 19.73 -10.35 -0.99
C THR A 230 20.91 -9.54 -0.46
N SER A 231 21.54 -10.00 0.60
CA SER A 231 22.78 -9.46 1.16
C SER A 231 23.58 -10.51 1.90
N ASP A 232 24.87 -10.25 2.11
CA ASP A 232 25.74 -11.12 2.91
C ASP A 232 25.57 -10.89 4.42
N GLN A 233 25.22 -9.65 4.81
CA GLN A 233 24.98 -9.26 6.19
C GLN A 233 23.50 -9.06 6.44
N TRP A 234 23.04 -9.38 7.64
CA TRP A 234 21.64 -9.14 8.02
C TRP A 234 21.32 -7.66 8.13
N VAL A 235 20.32 -7.21 7.39
CA VAL A 235 19.79 -5.84 7.43
C VAL A 235 18.53 -5.83 8.31
N LYS A 236 18.73 -5.59 9.62
CA LYS A 236 17.68 -5.66 10.64
C LYS A 236 16.47 -4.77 10.34
N GLU A 237 16.71 -3.53 9.90
CA GLU A 237 15.68 -2.50 9.68
C GLU A 237 14.99 -2.63 8.29
N PHE A 238 15.22 -3.72 7.56
CA PHE A 238 14.58 -3.89 6.25
C PHE A 238 13.04 -3.93 6.38
N PRO A 239 12.30 -3.09 5.64
CA PRO A 239 10.86 -2.95 5.77
C PRO A 239 10.10 -4.05 5.04
N GLY A 240 10.12 -5.25 5.58
CA GLY A 240 9.50 -6.41 4.97
C GLY A 240 9.81 -7.72 5.68
N ARG A 241 9.59 -8.82 4.99
CA ARG A 241 9.95 -10.16 5.48
C ARG A 241 11.43 -10.40 5.27
N GLN A 242 12.10 -10.93 6.27
CA GLN A 242 13.54 -11.19 6.29
C GLN A 242 13.78 -12.67 6.55
N PHE A 243 14.67 -13.27 5.77
CA PHE A 243 14.93 -14.70 5.83
C PHE A 243 16.43 -14.96 5.79
N ARG A 244 16.87 -15.99 6.51
CA ARG A 244 18.18 -16.62 6.34
C ARG A 244 18.07 -17.68 5.25
N VAL A 245 18.93 -17.62 4.27
CA VAL A 245 19.03 -18.63 3.21
C VAL A 245 19.69 -19.89 3.77
N LEU A 246 19.03 -21.03 3.60
CA LEU A 246 19.53 -22.32 4.04
C LEU A 246 20.16 -23.09 2.89
N ALA A 247 19.51 -23.07 1.71
CA ALA A 247 19.99 -23.74 0.51
C ALA A 247 19.36 -23.10 -0.74
N GLN A 248 20.00 -23.29 -1.87
CA GLN A 248 19.55 -22.92 -3.20
C GLN A 248 19.71 -24.09 -4.16
N GLY A 249 18.80 -24.22 -5.11
CA GLY A 249 18.88 -25.26 -6.16
C GLY A 249 18.07 -24.89 -7.40
N GLY A 250 18.39 -25.54 -8.51
CA GLY A 250 17.66 -25.41 -9.77
C GLY A 250 16.34 -26.21 -9.78
N PHE A 251 15.72 -26.29 -10.96
CA PHE A 251 14.42 -26.97 -11.18
C PHE A 251 14.57 -28.42 -11.67
N GLY A 252 15.79 -28.95 -11.76
CA GLY A 252 16.05 -30.33 -12.09
C GLY A 252 15.50 -31.31 -11.03
N LYS A 253 14.99 -32.48 -11.45
CA LYS A 253 14.38 -33.42 -10.50
C LYS A 253 15.33 -33.86 -9.38
N ARG A 254 16.62 -33.95 -9.68
CA ARG A 254 17.66 -34.32 -8.71
C ARG A 254 17.88 -33.18 -7.72
N GLU A 255 18.09 -31.97 -8.21
CA GLU A 255 18.33 -30.79 -7.38
C GLU A 255 17.17 -30.50 -6.44
N VAL A 256 15.92 -30.57 -6.94
CA VAL A 256 14.70 -30.41 -6.13
C VAL A 256 14.65 -31.50 -5.03
N ARG A 257 15.00 -32.74 -5.36
CA ARG A 257 15.00 -33.81 -4.36
C ARG A 257 16.06 -33.59 -3.28
N GLU A 258 17.27 -33.20 -3.67
CA GLU A 258 18.37 -32.90 -2.73
C GLU A 258 18.00 -31.69 -1.84
N LEU A 259 17.43 -30.61 -2.43
CA LEU A 259 17.01 -29.40 -1.71
C LEU A 259 15.91 -29.70 -0.67
N LEU A 260 15.00 -30.62 -0.95
CA LEU A 260 13.79 -30.86 -0.14
C LEU A 260 13.85 -32.21 0.61
N ASP A 261 15.01 -32.87 0.68
CA ASP A 261 15.16 -34.21 1.26
C ASP A 261 14.58 -34.30 2.70
N SER A 262 14.81 -33.28 3.52
CA SER A 262 14.31 -33.20 4.90
C SER A 262 13.04 -32.34 5.06
N VAL A 263 12.53 -31.71 3.99
CA VAL A 263 11.42 -30.74 4.05
C VAL A 263 10.09 -31.41 3.71
N LYS A 264 9.24 -31.62 4.71
CA LYS A 264 7.89 -32.21 4.53
C LYS A 264 6.80 -31.16 4.34
N LYS A 265 7.00 -29.95 4.88
CA LYS A 265 6.07 -28.83 4.79
C LYS A 265 6.84 -27.51 4.67
N ALA A 266 6.32 -26.59 3.89
CA ALA A 266 6.92 -25.26 3.72
C ALA A 266 5.87 -24.23 3.31
N ASN A 267 6.15 -22.95 3.65
CA ASN A 267 5.43 -21.80 3.16
C ASN A 267 5.96 -21.42 1.77
N LEU A 268 5.20 -21.76 0.72
CA LEU A 268 5.62 -21.55 -0.67
C LEU A 268 5.26 -20.15 -1.15
N THR A 269 6.24 -19.45 -1.70
CA THR A 269 6.09 -18.13 -2.31
C THR A 269 6.63 -18.14 -3.75
N VAL A 270 5.93 -17.48 -4.65
CA VAL A 270 6.31 -17.36 -6.07
C VAL A 270 6.54 -15.90 -6.40
N ARG A 271 7.68 -15.57 -7.00
CA ARG A 271 8.03 -14.23 -7.48
C ARG A 271 8.72 -14.31 -8.83
N ASN A 272 8.18 -13.61 -9.83
CA ASN A 272 8.70 -13.66 -11.22
C ASN A 272 8.88 -15.08 -11.74
N PHE A 273 7.83 -15.88 -11.64
CA PHE A 273 7.86 -17.29 -12.00
C PHE A 273 6.54 -17.72 -12.69
N PRO A 274 6.58 -18.56 -13.74
CA PRO A 274 5.41 -18.82 -14.58
C PRO A 274 4.34 -19.72 -13.93
N ASN A 275 4.72 -20.56 -12.96
CA ASN A 275 3.79 -21.49 -12.31
C ASN A 275 3.14 -20.87 -11.06
N SER A 276 1.89 -21.24 -10.79
CA SER A 276 1.20 -20.83 -9.57
C SER A 276 1.72 -21.59 -8.33
N VAL A 277 1.50 -21.03 -7.14
CA VAL A 277 1.76 -21.69 -5.86
C VAL A 277 1.06 -23.05 -5.79
N ALA A 278 -0.20 -23.12 -6.23
CA ALA A 278 -1.01 -24.34 -6.19
C ALA A 278 -0.42 -25.45 -7.08
N ASP A 279 0.05 -25.13 -8.30
CA ASP A 279 0.65 -26.08 -9.22
C ASP A 279 1.97 -26.61 -8.68
N LEU A 280 2.81 -25.72 -8.17
CA LEU A 280 4.10 -26.09 -7.60
C LEU A 280 3.92 -26.94 -6.34
N ARG A 281 2.97 -26.62 -5.48
CA ARG A 281 2.66 -27.41 -4.28
C ARG A 281 2.26 -28.85 -4.61
N LYS A 282 1.37 -29.02 -5.61
CA LYS A 282 0.99 -30.37 -6.11
C LYS A 282 2.19 -31.13 -6.66
N LYS A 283 3.04 -30.48 -7.47
CA LYS A 283 4.23 -31.07 -8.08
C LYS A 283 5.25 -31.54 -7.04
N LEU A 284 5.46 -30.73 -6.00
CA LEU A 284 6.44 -31.00 -4.93
C LEU A 284 5.88 -31.91 -3.82
N LYS A 285 4.57 -32.11 -3.76
CA LYS A 285 3.87 -32.85 -2.68
C LYS A 285 4.17 -32.29 -1.28
N LEU A 286 4.38 -30.97 -1.16
CA LEU A 286 4.66 -30.30 0.09
C LEU A 286 3.35 -29.90 0.80
N ALA A 287 3.27 -30.18 2.10
CA ALA A 287 2.23 -29.63 2.95
C ALA A 287 2.48 -28.13 3.23
N GLU A 288 1.42 -27.42 3.57
CA GLU A 288 1.51 -26.00 3.93
C GLU A 288 1.94 -25.80 5.38
N GLY A 289 2.66 -24.69 5.65
CA GLY A 289 3.07 -24.27 6.98
C GLY A 289 4.46 -24.76 7.37
N GLY A 290 4.74 -24.74 8.69
CA GLY A 290 6.07 -24.98 9.24
C GLY A 290 6.94 -23.74 9.29
N GLU A 291 8.20 -23.91 9.68
CA GLU A 291 9.17 -22.83 9.83
C GLU A 291 9.92 -22.51 8.53
N ASP A 292 9.91 -23.45 7.58
CA ASP A 292 10.64 -23.32 6.33
C ASP A 292 9.80 -22.56 5.29
N TYR A 293 10.48 -21.70 4.54
CA TYR A 293 9.94 -20.93 3.42
C TYR A 293 10.67 -21.32 2.15
N LEU A 294 9.91 -21.59 1.10
CA LEU A 294 10.44 -21.98 -0.20
C LEU A 294 10.02 -20.95 -1.25
N PHE A 295 10.99 -20.25 -1.80
CA PHE A 295 10.77 -19.28 -2.87
C PHE A 295 11.07 -19.88 -4.23
N ALA A 296 10.13 -19.76 -5.17
CA ALA A 296 10.35 -20.01 -6.59
C ALA A 296 10.52 -18.67 -7.29
N THR A 297 11.68 -18.44 -7.91
CA THR A 297 11.98 -17.17 -8.58
C THR A 297 12.84 -17.35 -9.81
N THR A 298 13.01 -16.27 -10.57
CA THR A 298 13.97 -16.18 -11.67
C THR A 298 15.09 -15.23 -11.25
N LEU A 299 16.34 -15.62 -11.46
CA LEU A 299 17.54 -14.85 -11.19
C LEU A 299 17.93 -13.95 -12.39
N SER A 300 18.98 -13.15 -12.23
CA SER A 300 19.40 -12.11 -13.19
C SER A 300 19.60 -12.61 -14.62
N GLU A 301 20.15 -13.78 -14.80
CA GLU A 301 20.44 -14.39 -16.12
C GLU A 301 19.25 -15.17 -16.71
N GLY A 302 18.06 -15.09 -16.08
CA GLY A 302 16.87 -15.84 -16.49
C GLY A 302 16.82 -17.26 -15.94
N GLU A 303 17.78 -17.67 -15.13
CA GLU A 303 17.80 -18.95 -14.46
C GLU A 303 16.69 -19.05 -13.43
N LYS A 304 15.95 -20.18 -13.45
CA LYS A 304 14.92 -20.48 -12.46
C LYS A 304 15.55 -21.13 -11.25
N SER A 305 15.24 -20.61 -10.06
CA SER A 305 15.84 -21.08 -8.82
C SER A 305 14.80 -21.28 -7.72
N TRP A 306 15.02 -22.33 -6.94
CA TRP A 306 14.43 -22.53 -5.63
C TRP A 306 15.38 -21.99 -4.57
N ILE A 307 14.82 -21.25 -3.60
CA ILE A 307 15.57 -20.75 -2.44
C ILE A 307 14.84 -21.20 -1.19
N LEU A 308 15.47 -22.09 -0.44
CA LEU A 308 14.99 -22.57 0.86
C LEU A 308 15.49 -21.64 1.95
N CYS A 309 14.57 -21.14 2.76
CA CYS A 309 14.86 -20.13 3.75
C CYS A 309 14.16 -20.42 5.08
N ARG A 310 14.63 -19.80 6.15
CA ARG A 310 13.93 -19.70 7.43
C ARG A 310 13.77 -18.22 7.82
N LYS A 311 12.60 -17.85 8.35
CA LYS A 311 12.35 -16.47 8.78
C LYS A 311 13.33 -16.08 9.89
N VAL A 312 13.96 -14.91 9.77
CA VAL A 312 14.77 -14.36 10.84
C VAL A 312 13.83 -13.87 11.93
N THR A 313 13.94 -14.46 13.11
CA THR A 313 13.33 -13.94 14.34
C THR A 313 14.46 -13.34 15.15
N GLU A 314 14.27 -12.13 15.70
CA GLU A 314 15.22 -11.61 16.66
C GLU A 314 15.39 -12.65 17.78
N PRO A 315 16.63 -12.89 18.28
CA PRO A 315 16.77 -13.63 19.50
C PRO A 315 15.99 -12.86 20.58
N VAL A 316 14.96 -13.49 21.14
CA VAL A 316 14.32 -13.04 22.36
C VAL A 316 15.46 -12.81 23.34
N GLY A 317 15.62 -11.54 23.83
CA GLY A 317 16.74 -11.13 24.61
C GLY A 317 17.09 -12.18 25.68
N GLY A 318 18.25 -12.76 25.51
CA GLY A 318 18.86 -13.74 26.38
C GLY A 318 20.23 -13.26 26.78
N ASP A 319 20.32 -12.93 28.03
CA ASP A 319 21.50 -12.96 28.87
C ASP A 319 22.69 -12.04 28.54
N ASN A 320 22.65 -10.86 29.12
CA ASN A 320 23.86 -10.24 29.67
C ASN A 320 24.46 -11.21 30.71
N VAL A 321 25.59 -11.80 30.40
CA VAL A 321 26.57 -12.29 31.37
C VAL A 321 27.84 -11.46 31.22
#